data_ced57067507d604b353c54725e0c6213
#
_entry.id   ced57067507d604b353c54725e0c6213
#
_cell.length_a   1.000
_cell.length_b   1.000
_cell.length_c   1.000
_cell.angle_alpha   90.00
_cell.angle_beta   90.00
_cell.angle_gamma   90.00
#
_symmetry.space_group_name_H-M   'P 1'
#
loop_
_entity.id
_entity.type
_entity.pdbx_description
1 polymer ?
#
loop_
_entity_poly.entity_id
_entity_poly.type
_entity_poly.pdbx_seq_one_letter_code
_entity_poly.pdbx_strand_id
1 'polypeptide(L)'
;MPDYDAIIIGAGMSGLYQLYRLREQGFRVRAFEAATDVGGTWYWNRYPGARFDSESYSYGYSFSKQLLEEWEWSEHFAGQPETLRYLNYVADKFDLHRDIQFRSRVTAAVYDEGSRSWTVTLENGSRFSTRFLITAIGPLSTPTLPRIEGREDFKGASFHTARWPKESVDFTGKRVAVIGTGATGVQTIQTIASQVGHLTVFQRTPNWCAPLHNGKIDAETQAKIKAGYPEMFARCKETFACFLHTPDPRGAFEVSDEEREAFYEKLYGERGFGIWQGNFRDILIDRKANATISDFVARKIRQRVKNSAVAEKLIPKNHGFGTRRLPLETFYYEVYNQDNVELVDIMETPIERITPEGIRTSDKDYEFDIIIYATGFDAITGSFDKIDFRGVGGARLKDKWRQGPETYLGIMVHEFPNMLMLMGPHTALGNIPRSIEYSVDWVTGLIKFAMERKLTRLEATPEGVKSWTDHVKALGEGLLSNEVNSWMTGINSNVEGKQTRIVARYSGSAPAYRARCDEVAAKGYDELRLG
;
A
#
# COMPACT_ATOMS: atom_id res chain seq x y z
N MET A 1 3.82 -28.49 -24.16
CA MET A 1 3.12 -28.08 -22.94
C MET A 1 3.97 -27.01 -22.26
N PRO A 2 3.40 -26.00 -21.63
CA PRO A 2 4.17 -25.02 -20.87
C PRO A 2 4.94 -25.67 -19.70
N ASP A 3 6.01 -25.02 -19.25
CA ASP A 3 6.81 -25.48 -18.11
C ASP A 3 5.97 -25.53 -16.83
N TYR A 4 5.07 -24.54 -16.65
CA TYR A 4 4.18 -24.42 -15.50
C TYR A 4 2.72 -24.18 -15.94
N ASP A 5 1.79 -24.60 -15.10
CA ASP A 5 0.38 -24.26 -15.29
C ASP A 5 0.15 -22.78 -14.92
N ALA A 6 0.85 -22.30 -13.87
CA ALA A 6 0.84 -20.90 -13.47
C ALA A 6 2.23 -20.42 -13.03
N ILE A 7 2.59 -19.19 -13.43
CA ILE A 7 3.74 -18.44 -12.89
C ILE A 7 3.19 -17.25 -12.10
N ILE A 8 3.72 -17.07 -10.89
CA ILE A 8 3.43 -15.94 -10.00
C ILE A 8 4.64 -15.00 -9.99
N ILE A 9 4.43 -13.71 -10.21
CA ILE A 9 5.48 -12.70 -10.11
C ILE A 9 5.38 -12.03 -8.73
N GLY A 10 6.33 -12.32 -7.85
CA GLY A 10 6.43 -11.80 -6.48
C GLY A 10 6.04 -12.81 -5.41
N ALA A 11 6.77 -12.79 -4.29
CA ALA A 11 6.55 -13.63 -3.11
C ALA A 11 6.29 -12.78 -1.83
N GLY A 12 5.54 -11.69 -1.99
CA GLY A 12 4.92 -10.98 -0.88
C GLY A 12 3.66 -11.70 -0.39
N MET A 13 2.86 -11.04 0.47
CA MET A 13 1.64 -11.62 1.02
C MET A 13 0.71 -12.23 -0.04
N SER A 14 0.44 -11.52 -1.13
CA SER A 14 -0.45 -12.02 -2.20
C SER A 14 0.16 -13.22 -2.94
N GLY A 15 1.45 -13.18 -3.24
CA GLY A 15 2.14 -14.27 -3.93
C GLY A 15 2.24 -15.53 -3.10
N LEU A 16 2.54 -15.42 -1.80
CA LEU A 16 2.58 -16.57 -0.87
C LEU A 16 1.22 -17.27 -0.78
N TYR A 17 0.14 -16.50 -0.60
CA TYR A 17 -1.19 -17.10 -0.49
C TYR A 17 -1.66 -17.69 -1.82
N GLN A 18 -1.37 -17.03 -2.95
CA GLN A 18 -1.70 -17.56 -4.27
C GLN A 18 -0.94 -18.86 -4.57
N LEU A 19 0.34 -18.93 -4.20
CA LEU A 19 1.15 -20.14 -4.34
C LEU A 19 0.57 -21.29 -3.53
N TYR A 20 0.22 -21.03 -2.25
CA TYR A 20 -0.43 -21.99 -1.38
C TYR A 20 -1.73 -22.53 -2.01
N ARG A 21 -2.63 -21.64 -2.45
CA ARG A 21 -3.94 -22.02 -2.99
C ARG A 21 -3.86 -22.83 -4.28
N LEU A 22 -2.95 -22.49 -5.19
CA LEU A 22 -2.78 -23.26 -6.44
C LEU A 22 -2.14 -24.61 -6.20
N ARG A 23 -1.20 -24.70 -5.26
CA ARG A 23 -0.61 -26.00 -4.86
C ARG A 23 -1.64 -26.94 -4.25
N GLU A 24 -2.55 -26.45 -3.41
CA GLU A 24 -3.67 -27.24 -2.89
C GLU A 24 -4.56 -27.84 -3.97
N GLN A 25 -4.66 -27.16 -5.14
CA GLN A 25 -5.40 -27.67 -6.30
C GLN A 25 -4.57 -28.59 -7.20
N GLY A 26 -3.31 -28.88 -6.85
CA GLY A 26 -2.42 -29.76 -7.59
C GLY A 26 -1.81 -29.16 -8.86
N PHE A 27 -1.83 -27.83 -9.02
CA PHE A 27 -1.22 -27.16 -10.16
C PHE A 27 0.31 -27.12 -10.06
N ARG A 28 0.99 -27.20 -11.22
CA ARG A 28 2.45 -26.96 -11.33
C ARG A 28 2.67 -25.45 -11.32
N VAL A 29 3.14 -24.93 -10.20
CA VAL A 29 3.29 -23.48 -9.99
C VAL A 29 4.74 -23.12 -9.69
N ARG A 30 5.18 -21.97 -10.16
CA ARG A 30 6.47 -21.36 -9.79
C ARG A 30 6.24 -19.88 -9.47
N ALA A 31 6.80 -19.42 -8.34
CA ALA A 31 6.89 -18.00 -8.05
C ALA A 31 8.30 -17.49 -8.32
N PHE A 32 8.43 -16.32 -8.96
CA PHE A 32 9.69 -15.60 -9.14
C PHE A 32 9.72 -14.37 -8.25
N GLU A 33 10.71 -14.29 -7.37
CA GLU A 33 10.91 -13.19 -6.44
C GLU A 33 12.26 -12.49 -6.69
N ALA A 34 12.22 -11.17 -6.80
CA ALA A 34 13.43 -10.36 -7.02
C ALA A 34 14.34 -10.29 -5.78
N ALA A 35 13.76 -10.43 -4.59
CA ALA A 35 14.46 -10.43 -3.31
C ALA A 35 15.21 -11.76 -3.05
N THR A 36 15.94 -11.82 -1.94
CA THR A 36 16.61 -13.04 -1.48
C THR A 36 15.75 -13.88 -0.56
N ASP A 37 14.54 -13.40 -0.24
CA ASP A 37 13.61 -14.06 0.67
C ASP A 37 12.18 -13.56 0.43
N VAL A 38 11.21 -14.19 1.08
CA VAL A 38 9.80 -13.81 1.05
C VAL A 38 9.54 -12.50 1.81
N GLY A 39 8.35 -11.93 1.64
CA GLY A 39 7.88 -10.83 2.46
C GLY A 39 7.44 -9.58 1.70
N GLY A 40 7.86 -9.39 0.43
CA GLY A 40 7.44 -8.25 -0.39
C GLY A 40 7.64 -6.91 0.31
N THR A 41 6.56 -6.17 0.60
CA THR A 41 6.62 -4.90 1.34
C THR A 41 7.45 -5.00 2.62
N TRP A 42 7.30 -6.07 3.39
CA TRP A 42 7.97 -6.26 4.67
C TRP A 42 9.42 -6.74 4.54
N TYR A 43 9.80 -7.26 3.41
CA TYR A 43 11.19 -7.51 3.06
C TYR A 43 11.93 -6.21 2.71
N TRP A 44 11.31 -5.32 1.94
CA TRP A 44 11.96 -4.12 1.40
C TRP A 44 11.90 -2.91 2.35
N ASN A 45 10.77 -2.68 3.02
CA ASN A 45 10.51 -1.50 3.84
C ASN A 45 10.87 -1.75 5.30
N ARG A 46 12.16 -1.80 5.60
CA ARG A 46 12.72 -2.05 6.92
C ARG A 46 13.31 -0.81 7.59
N TYR A 47 12.87 0.38 7.15
CA TYR A 47 13.27 1.65 7.73
C TYR A 47 12.85 1.74 9.22
N PRO A 48 13.53 2.58 10.04
CA PRO A 48 13.21 2.72 11.45
C PRO A 48 11.74 3.07 11.70
N GLY A 49 11.08 2.30 12.55
CA GLY A 49 9.67 2.50 12.90
C GLY A 49 8.66 1.95 11.90
N ALA A 50 9.09 1.29 10.82
CA ALA A 50 8.18 0.70 9.83
C ALA A 50 7.18 -0.25 10.47
N ARG A 51 5.88 0.01 10.27
CA ARG A 51 4.74 -0.78 10.77
C ARG A 51 3.49 -0.57 9.97
N PHE A 52 2.54 -1.49 10.07
CA PHE A 52 1.21 -1.27 9.55
C PHE A 52 0.34 -0.52 10.59
N ASP A 53 -0.76 0.06 10.12
CA ASP A 53 -1.68 0.89 10.92
C ASP A 53 -3.05 0.24 11.13
N SER A 54 -3.27 -1.00 10.65
CA SER A 54 -4.39 -1.85 11.03
C SER A 54 -3.97 -2.74 12.21
N GLU A 55 -4.93 -3.26 12.94
CA GLU A 55 -4.64 -4.12 14.08
C GLU A 55 -3.97 -5.42 13.62
N SER A 56 -2.90 -5.85 14.31
CA SER A 56 -2.09 -7.03 13.97
C SER A 56 -2.92 -8.27 13.71
N TYR A 57 -3.91 -8.50 14.56
CA TYR A 57 -4.79 -9.67 14.52
C TYR A 57 -5.79 -9.64 13.35
N SER A 58 -6.07 -8.47 12.77
CA SER A 58 -6.82 -8.35 11.51
C SER A 58 -5.92 -8.37 10.28
N TYR A 59 -4.60 -8.17 10.46
CA TYR A 59 -3.60 -8.12 9.38
C TYR A 59 -3.02 -9.49 9.04
N GLY A 60 -2.98 -10.46 9.95
CA GLY A 60 -2.57 -11.83 9.66
C GLY A 60 -3.51 -12.55 8.68
N TYR A 61 -3.06 -13.62 8.05
CA TYR A 61 -3.94 -14.48 7.24
C TYR A 61 -5.03 -15.15 8.09
N SER A 62 -6.20 -15.38 7.46
CA SER A 62 -7.34 -16.05 8.10
C SER A 62 -7.63 -17.44 7.56
N PHE A 63 -6.92 -17.89 6.53
CA PHE A 63 -7.23 -19.12 5.81
C PHE A 63 -6.93 -20.41 6.58
N SER A 64 -6.13 -20.35 7.63
CA SER A 64 -5.72 -21.53 8.42
C SER A 64 -5.98 -21.32 9.91
N LYS A 65 -6.88 -22.15 10.47
CA LYS A 65 -7.17 -22.16 11.90
C LYS A 65 -5.91 -22.42 12.73
N GLN A 66 -5.09 -23.38 12.30
CA GLN A 66 -3.85 -23.72 12.98
C GLN A 66 -2.88 -22.54 13.01
N LEU A 67 -2.76 -21.78 11.90
CA LEU A 67 -1.93 -20.57 11.85
C LEU A 67 -2.39 -19.52 12.86
N LEU A 68 -3.71 -19.31 12.98
CA LEU A 68 -4.30 -18.37 13.94
C LEU A 68 -4.09 -18.80 15.40
N GLU A 69 -4.10 -20.09 15.67
CA GLU A 69 -3.88 -20.66 17.01
C GLU A 69 -2.40 -20.58 17.43
N GLU A 70 -1.49 -20.82 16.52
CA GLU A 70 -0.05 -20.89 16.80
C GLU A 70 0.63 -19.52 16.88
N TRP A 71 0.24 -18.57 16.01
CA TRP A 71 0.91 -17.26 15.97
C TRP A 71 0.40 -16.33 17.07
N GLU A 72 1.33 -15.63 17.71
CA GLU A 72 1.06 -14.61 18.72
C GLU A 72 1.69 -13.28 18.32
N TRP A 73 0.84 -12.26 18.22
CA TRP A 73 1.30 -10.91 17.95
C TRP A 73 1.75 -10.24 19.25
N SER A 74 2.93 -9.62 19.24
CA SER A 74 3.48 -8.96 20.42
C SER A 74 2.85 -7.59 20.72
N GLU A 75 2.34 -6.92 19.68
CA GLU A 75 1.77 -5.57 19.75
C GLU A 75 0.46 -5.50 18.95
N HIS A 76 -0.41 -4.55 19.34
CA HIS A 76 -1.65 -4.28 18.59
C HIS A 76 -1.38 -3.85 17.15
N PHE A 77 -0.26 -3.19 16.90
CA PHE A 77 0.21 -2.78 15.57
C PHE A 77 1.68 -3.19 15.42
N ALA A 78 1.90 -4.38 14.92
CA ALA A 78 3.24 -4.96 14.85
C ALA A 78 4.16 -4.20 13.90
N GLY A 79 5.42 -4.16 14.27
CA GLY A 79 6.48 -3.59 13.45
C GLY A 79 6.95 -4.54 12.33
N GLN A 80 7.70 -3.99 11.40
CA GLN A 80 8.27 -4.70 10.25
C GLN A 80 9.02 -5.99 10.63
N PRO A 81 9.88 -6.03 11.66
CA PRO A 81 10.61 -7.26 11.98
C PRO A 81 9.69 -8.43 12.35
N GLU A 82 8.63 -8.17 13.11
CA GLU A 82 7.68 -9.20 13.50
C GLU A 82 6.82 -9.63 12.31
N THR A 83 6.38 -8.70 11.49
CA THR A 83 5.60 -9.00 10.29
C THR A 83 6.41 -9.83 9.29
N LEU A 84 7.70 -9.53 9.12
CA LEU A 84 8.58 -10.34 8.26
C LEU A 84 8.77 -11.75 8.83
N ARG A 85 8.98 -11.90 10.16
CA ARG A 85 9.03 -13.22 10.82
C ARG A 85 7.75 -14.01 10.59
N TYR A 86 6.59 -13.35 10.70
CA TYR A 86 5.28 -13.98 10.43
C TYR A 86 5.20 -14.53 9.01
N LEU A 87 5.61 -13.76 8.00
CA LEU A 87 5.56 -14.20 6.61
C LEU A 87 6.53 -15.35 6.32
N ASN A 88 7.73 -15.33 6.93
CA ASN A 88 8.66 -16.45 6.86
C ASN A 88 8.08 -17.69 7.55
N TYR A 89 7.49 -17.55 8.74
CA TYR A 89 6.82 -18.62 9.44
C TYR A 89 5.71 -19.26 8.58
N VAL A 90 4.91 -18.45 7.88
CA VAL A 90 3.89 -18.95 6.95
C VAL A 90 4.53 -19.72 5.79
N ALA A 91 5.60 -19.19 5.21
CA ALA A 91 6.29 -19.82 4.09
C ALA A 91 6.92 -21.17 4.49
N ASP A 92 7.52 -21.27 5.68
CA ASP A 92 8.09 -22.48 6.23
C ASP A 92 6.99 -23.51 6.57
N LYS A 93 5.96 -23.08 7.30
CA LYS A 93 4.86 -23.94 7.73
C LYS A 93 4.17 -24.65 6.58
N PHE A 94 3.98 -23.99 5.47
CA PHE A 94 3.34 -24.54 4.28
C PHE A 94 4.33 -24.98 3.20
N ASP A 95 5.64 -25.05 3.52
CA ASP A 95 6.71 -25.47 2.61
C ASP A 95 6.64 -24.75 1.24
N LEU A 96 6.48 -23.40 1.28
CA LEU A 96 6.32 -22.60 0.06
C LEU A 96 7.65 -22.29 -0.60
N HIS A 97 8.75 -22.24 0.16
CA HIS A 97 10.09 -21.89 -0.33
C HIS A 97 10.53 -22.75 -1.51
N ARG A 98 10.17 -24.05 -1.54
CA ARG A 98 10.58 -24.98 -2.60
C ARG A 98 10.10 -24.59 -4.00
N ASP A 99 8.95 -23.87 -4.08
CA ASP A 99 8.36 -23.44 -5.35
C ASP A 99 8.58 -21.94 -5.63
N ILE A 100 9.43 -21.27 -4.84
CA ILE A 100 9.86 -19.89 -5.06
C ILE A 100 11.30 -19.88 -5.55
N GLN A 101 11.53 -19.19 -6.66
CA GLN A 101 12.89 -18.89 -7.14
C GLN A 101 13.23 -17.45 -6.78
N PHE A 102 14.16 -17.29 -5.82
CA PHE A 102 14.64 -15.99 -5.35
C PHE A 102 15.70 -15.40 -6.29
N ARG A 103 16.03 -14.11 -6.10
CA ARG A 103 16.97 -13.35 -6.94
C ARG A 103 16.62 -13.45 -8.43
N SER A 104 15.33 -13.47 -8.71
CA SER A 104 14.77 -13.78 -10.01
C SER A 104 13.79 -12.69 -10.43
N ARG A 105 14.35 -11.51 -10.75
CA ARG A 105 13.58 -10.37 -11.24
C ARG A 105 13.03 -10.67 -12.63
N VAL A 106 11.71 -10.59 -12.76
CA VAL A 106 11.03 -10.65 -14.05
C VAL A 106 11.17 -9.28 -14.74
N THR A 107 11.64 -9.30 -15.99
CA THR A 107 11.81 -8.07 -16.81
C THR A 107 10.83 -7.97 -17.96
N ALA A 108 10.33 -9.12 -18.45
CA ALA A 108 9.32 -9.16 -19.50
C ALA A 108 8.41 -10.38 -19.37
N ALA A 109 7.20 -10.24 -19.89
CA ALA A 109 6.26 -11.33 -20.11
C ALA A 109 5.53 -11.10 -21.44
N VAL A 110 5.66 -12.07 -22.35
CA VAL A 110 5.11 -11.96 -23.72
C VAL A 110 4.13 -13.11 -23.98
N TYR A 111 2.93 -12.76 -24.40
CA TYR A 111 1.91 -13.72 -24.78
C TYR A 111 2.14 -14.21 -26.21
N ASP A 112 2.11 -15.52 -26.39
CA ASP A 112 2.15 -16.19 -27.69
C ASP A 112 0.75 -16.72 -28.04
N GLU A 113 0.18 -16.21 -29.12
CA GLU A 113 -1.17 -16.56 -29.56
C GLU A 113 -1.27 -17.99 -30.10
N GLY A 114 -0.19 -18.50 -30.68
CA GLY A 114 -0.16 -19.85 -31.25
C GLY A 114 -0.20 -20.94 -30.18
N SER A 115 0.61 -20.79 -29.14
CA SER A 115 0.63 -21.70 -27.99
C SER A 115 -0.36 -21.34 -26.89
N ARG A 116 -1.00 -20.16 -26.96
CA ARG A 116 -1.87 -19.59 -25.92
C ARG A 116 -1.22 -19.59 -24.54
N SER A 117 0.05 -19.21 -24.49
CA SER A 117 0.86 -19.21 -23.28
C SER A 117 1.72 -17.95 -23.17
N TRP A 118 2.19 -17.69 -21.96
CA TRP A 118 3.11 -16.60 -21.67
C TRP A 118 4.55 -17.11 -21.61
N THR A 119 5.48 -16.36 -22.19
CA THR A 119 6.91 -16.51 -21.95
C THR A 119 7.36 -15.43 -21.00
N VAL A 120 7.80 -15.82 -19.80
CA VAL A 120 8.33 -14.94 -18.74
C VAL A 120 9.84 -14.93 -18.85
N THR A 121 10.45 -13.74 -18.93
CA THR A 121 11.90 -13.54 -19.02
C THR A 121 12.41 -12.91 -17.72
N LEU A 122 13.46 -13.52 -17.17
CA LEU A 122 14.17 -13.01 -16.00
C LEU A 122 15.33 -12.07 -16.40
N GLU A 123 15.80 -11.27 -15.45
CA GLU A 123 16.92 -10.32 -15.65
C GLU A 123 18.21 -11.01 -16.11
N ASN A 124 18.44 -12.26 -15.72
CA ASN A 124 19.58 -13.07 -16.16
C ASN A 124 19.40 -13.72 -17.55
N GLY A 125 18.31 -13.41 -18.25
CA GLY A 125 17.98 -13.95 -19.57
C GLY A 125 17.26 -15.31 -19.59
N SER A 126 17.08 -15.97 -18.46
CA SER A 126 16.32 -17.21 -18.37
C SER A 126 14.86 -16.98 -18.77
N ARG A 127 14.27 -17.98 -19.45
CA ARG A 127 12.89 -17.92 -19.94
C ARG A 127 12.10 -19.14 -19.47
N PHE A 128 10.84 -18.91 -19.11
CA PHE A 128 9.90 -19.94 -18.67
C PHE A 128 8.55 -19.71 -19.29
N SER A 129 7.88 -20.79 -19.65
CA SER A 129 6.54 -20.75 -20.26
C SER A 129 5.45 -21.12 -19.25
N THR A 130 4.29 -20.46 -19.35
CA THR A 130 3.15 -20.72 -18.47
C THR A 130 1.83 -20.47 -19.17
N ARG A 131 0.78 -21.22 -18.79
CA ARG A 131 -0.58 -20.95 -19.25
C ARG A 131 -1.15 -19.70 -18.58
N PHE A 132 -1.04 -19.60 -17.26
CA PHE A 132 -1.56 -18.48 -16.49
C PHE A 132 -0.39 -17.65 -15.91
N LEU A 133 -0.45 -16.35 -16.12
CA LEU A 133 0.47 -15.39 -15.55
C LEU A 133 -0.23 -14.62 -14.44
N ILE A 134 0.29 -14.68 -13.22
CA ILE A 134 -0.30 -14.01 -12.07
C ILE A 134 0.66 -12.94 -11.56
N THR A 135 0.20 -11.68 -11.55
CA THR A 135 1.01 -10.59 -11.02
C THR A 135 0.69 -10.36 -9.54
N ALA A 136 1.67 -10.60 -8.67
CA ALA A 136 1.64 -10.34 -7.22
C ALA A 136 2.69 -9.28 -6.85
N ILE A 137 2.84 -8.26 -7.70
CA ILE A 137 3.94 -7.29 -7.68
C ILE A 137 3.74 -6.12 -6.70
N GLY A 138 2.58 -6.04 -6.07
CA GLY A 138 2.22 -5.05 -5.06
C GLY A 138 2.02 -3.63 -5.60
N PRO A 139 1.10 -2.85 -4.98
CA PRO A 139 0.78 -1.50 -5.44
C PRO A 139 1.80 -0.43 -5.01
N LEU A 140 2.71 -0.73 -4.07
CA LEU A 140 3.71 0.19 -3.52
C LEU A 140 5.11 -0.45 -3.54
N SER A 141 5.57 -0.88 -4.72
CA SER A 141 6.86 -1.61 -4.87
C SER A 141 7.93 -0.83 -5.63
N THR A 142 7.56 0.27 -6.28
CA THR A 142 8.49 1.11 -7.06
C THR A 142 8.75 2.42 -6.31
N PRO A 143 9.90 2.56 -5.61
CA PRO A 143 10.27 3.80 -4.92
C PRO A 143 10.55 4.92 -5.91
N THR A 144 10.33 6.16 -5.48
CA THR A 144 10.64 7.35 -6.26
C THR A 144 11.61 8.26 -5.54
N LEU A 145 12.67 8.65 -6.24
CA LEU A 145 13.63 9.64 -5.76
C LEU A 145 13.28 11.03 -6.33
N PRO A 146 13.48 12.10 -5.56
CA PRO A 146 13.22 13.43 -6.04
C PRO A 146 14.21 13.83 -7.13
N ARG A 147 13.77 14.67 -8.07
CA ARG A 147 14.62 15.26 -9.12
C ARG A 147 15.33 16.47 -8.55
N ILE A 148 16.32 16.26 -7.70
CA ILE A 148 17.15 17.28 -7.11
C ILE A 148 18.54 17.18 -7.74
N GLU A 149 19.08 18.29 -8.21
CA GLU A 149 20.43 18.36 -8.77
C GLU A 149 21.48 17.95 -7.73
N GLY A 150 22.55 17.27 -8.15
CA GLY A 150 23.66 16.87 -7.28
C GLY A 150 23.37 15.72 -6.32
N ARG A 151 22.22 15.03 -6.45
CA ARG A 151 21.87 13.92 -5.54
C ARG A 151 22.96 12.86 -5.42
N GLU A 152 23.69 12.59 -6.51
CA GLU A 152 24.78 11.61 -6.53
C GLU A 152 26.12 12.19 -6.03
N ASP A 153 26.21 13.50 -5.74
CA ASP A 153 27.43 14.16 -5.26
C ASP A 153 27.65 13.97 -3.78
N PHE A 154 26.61 13.65 -3.02
CA PHE A 154 26.67 13.52 -1.56
C PHE A 154 27.65 12.44 -1.12
N LYS A 155 28.56 12.80 -0.20
CA LYS A 155 29.64 11.92 0.30
C LYS A 155 29.23 11.12 1.55
N GLY A 156 28.19 11.55 2.25
CA GLY A 156 27.62 10.82 3.39
C GLY A 156 26.76 9.63 2.95
N ALA A 157 26.14 8.98 3.91
CA ALA A 157 25.22 7.87 3.64
C ALA A 157 23.85 8.39 3.19
N SER A 158 23.28 7.78 2.14
CA SER A 158 21.92 8.11 1.71
C SER A 158 21.06 6.87 1.53
N PHE A 159 19.80 6.95 2.02
CA PHE A 159 18.88 5.84 2.03
C PHE A 159 17.49 6.26 1.53
N HIS A 160 16.84 5.40 0.74
CA HIS A 160 15.41 5.51 0.51
C HIS A 160 14.65 4.58 1.46
N THR A 161 13.56 5.03 2.08
CA THR A 161 12.79 4.22 3.04
C THR A 161 12.37 2.86 2.48
N ALA A 162 12.06 2.75 1.17
CA ALA A 162 11.70 1.51 0.51
C ALA A 162 12.89 0.65 0.04
N ARG A 163 14.12 1.02 0.34
CA ARG A 163 15.35 0.28 0.00
C ARG A 163 16.36 0.41 1.15
N TRP A 164 15.85 0.23 2.35
CA TRP A 164 16.66 0.31 3.57
C TRP A 164 17.66 -0.83 3.63
N PRO A 165 18.90 -0.60 4.10
CA PRO A 165 19.90 -1.68 4.24
C PRO A 165 19.44 -2.74 5.24
N LYS A 166 20.00 -3.94 5.12
CA LYS A 166 19.74 -5.04 6.07
C LYS A 166 20.52 -4.85 7.37
N GLU A 167 21.67 -4.23 7.25
CA GLU A 167 22.55 -3.87 8.36
C GLU A 167 21.93 -2.71 9.15
N SER A 168 22.19 -2.69 10.44
CA SER A 168 21.74 -1.59 11.30
C SER A 168 22.47 -0.29 10.93
N VAL A 169 21.71 0.81 10.83
CA VAL A 169 22.25 2.14 10.64
C VAL A 169 22.43 2.79 12.00
N ASP A 170 23.65 3.21 12.33
CA ASP A 170 23.94 3.95 13.56
C ASP A 170 23.65 5.44 13.37
N PHE A 171 22.69 5.96 14.12
CA PHE A 171 22.28 7.36 14.14
C PHE A 171 22.94 8.18 15.26
N THR A 172 23.68 7.54 16.18
CA THR A 172 24.20 8.19 17.39
C THR A 172 25.07 9.40 17.04
N GLY A 173 24.66 10.56 17.51
CA GLY A 173 25.38 11.82 17.30
C GLY A 173 25.42 12.34 15.86
N LYS A 174 24.73 11.70 14.91
CA LYS A 174 24.73 12.07 13.49
C LYS A 174 23.80 13.26 13.21
N ARG A 175 24.17 14.06 12.20
CA ARG A 175 23.31 15.07 11.59
C ARG A 175 22.53 14.37 10.46
N VAL A 176 21.22 14.30 10.61
CA VAL A 176 20.37 13.53 9.71
C VAL A 176 19.34 14.42 9.03
N ALA A 177 19.24 14.33 7.72
CA ALA A 177 18.16 14.93 6.93
C ALA A 177 17.08 13.87 6.63
N VAL A 178 15.81 14.25 6.79
CA VAL A 178 14.67 13.46 6.27
C VAL A 178 13.91 14.32 5.26
N ILE A 179 13.85 13.87 4.01
CA ILE A 179 13.11 14.57 2.95
C ILE A 179 11.75 13.88 2.76
N GLY A 180 10.68 14.56 3.17
CA GLY A 180 9.30 14.08 3.06
C GLY A 180 8.65 13.71 4.38
N THR A 181 7.36 14.05 4.49
CA THR A 181 6.50 13.88 5.67
C THR A 181 5.23 13.07 5.36
N GLY A 182 5.34 12.11 4.43
CA GLY A 182 4.34 11.05 4.22
C GLY A 182 4.45 9.97 5.30
N ALA A 183 3.68 8.88 5.18
CA ALA A 183 3.62 7.81 6.19
C ALA A 183 4.99 7.27 6.60
N THR A 184 5.90 7.02 5.64
CA THR A 184 7.24 6.50 5.94
C THR A 184 8.13 7.56 6.60
N GLY A 185 7.95 8.85 6.25
CA GLY A 185 8.64 9.97 6.89
C GLY A 185 8.21 10.13 8.34
N VAL A 186 6.91 10.14 8.61
CA VAL A 186 6.34 10.23 9.96
C VAL A 186 6.91 9.12 10.86
N GLN A 187 6.87 7.87 10.40
CA GLN A 187 7.36 6.72 11.16
C GLN A 187 8.88 6.78 11.40
N THR A 188 9.67 7.21 10.41
CA THR A 188 11.12 7.36 10.54
C THR A 188 11.46 8.49 11.51
N ILE A 189 10.89 9.69 11.32
CA ILE A 189 11.15 10.90 12.12
C ILE A 189 10.91 10.62 13.60
N GLN A 190 9.71 10.11 13.95
CA GLN A 190 9.36 9.84 15.35
C GLN A 190 10.25 8.78 16.01
N THR A 191 10.85 7.89 15.21
CA THR A 191 11.67 6.79 15.73
C THR A 191 13.12 7.21 15.96
N ILE A 192 13.70 8.04 15.06
CA ILE A 192 15.13 8.38 15.14
C ILE A 192 15.42 9.68 15.90
N ALA A 193 14.43 10.54 16.11
CA ALA A 193 14.64 11.90 16.65
C ALA A 193 15.42 11.95 17.97
N SER A 194 15.18 10.99 18.87
CA SER A 194 15.90 10.89 20.15
C SER A 194 17.28 10.23 20.06
N GLN A 195 17.65 9.68 18.89
CA GLN A 195 18.89 8.94 18.69
C GLN A 195 19.96 9.77 17.97
N VAL A 196 19.51 10.76 17.18
CA VAL A 196 20.39 11.58 16.35
C VAL A 196 20.99 12.75 17.12
N GLY A 197 22.14 13.25 16.67
CA GLY A 197 22.70 14.49 17.19
C GLY A 197 21.88 15.71 16.75
N HIS A 198 21.48 15.74 15.48
CA HIS A 198 20.57 16.75 14.93
C HIS A 198 19.71 16.16 13.81
N LEU A 199 18.42 16.48 13.81
CA LEU A 199 17.45 16.07 12.79
C LEU A 199 16.90 17.30 12.07
N THR A 200 17.08 17.36 10.75
CA THR A 200 16.40 18.35 9.90
C THR A 200 15.37 17.67 9.03
N VAL A 201 14.12 18.09 9.15
CA VAL A 201 12.99 17.57 8.39
C VAL A 201 12.65 18.54 7.26
N PHE A 202 12.83 18.12 6.01
CA PHE A 202 12.46 18.90 4.82
C PHE A 202 11.05 18.55 4.38
N GLN A 203 10.11 19.45 4.66
CA GLN A 203 8.69 19.28 4.40
C GLN A 203 8.24 20.12 3.20
N ARG A 204 7.65 19.46 2.19
CA ARG A 204 6.97 20.15 1.09
C ARG A 204 5.50 20.43 1.39
N THR A 205 4.82 19.45 1.95
CA THR A 205 3.41 19.54 2.31
C THR A 205 3.20 18.73 3.59
N PRO A 206 2.71 19.33 4.66
CA PRO A 206 2.36 18.58 5.85
C PRO A 206 1.25 17.55 5.55
N ASN A 207 1.16 16.52 6.37
CA ASN A 207 0.07 15.57 6.32
C ASN A 207 -0.68 15.56 7.65
N TRP A 208 -1.99 15.34 7.60
CA TRP A 208 -2.75 15.03 8.79
C TRP A 208 -2.28 13.70 9.36
N CYS A 209 -2.01 13.65 10.66
CA CYS A 209 -1.69 12.43 11.38
C CYS A 209 -2.62 12.31 12.60
N ALA A 210 -2.85 11.08 13.04
CA ALA A 210 -3.62 10.79 14.25
C ALA A 210 -2.88 9.78 15.12
N PRO A 211 -3.12 9.77 16.46
CA PRO A 211 -2.45 8.83 17.35
C PRO A 211 -2.76 7.37 17.01
N LEU A 212 -1.73 6.53 17.01
CA LEU A 212 -1.85 5.09 16.83
C LEU A 212 -2.35 4.38 18.09
N HIS A 213 -1.96 4.86 19.25
CA HIS A 213 -2.20 4.23 20.56
C HIS A 213 -1.78 2.75 20.59
N ASN A 214 -0.59 2.45 20.06
CA ASN A 214 -0.03 1.11 20.09
C ASN A 214 0.23 0.66 21.54
N GLY A 215 0.28 -0.65 21.75
CA GLY A 215 0.61 -1.25 23.03
C GLY A 215 0.91 -2.73 22.86
N LYS A 216 1.61 -3.28 23.85
CA LYS A 216 1.87 -4.72 23.92
C LYS A 216 0.57 -5.49 24.15
N ILE A 217 0.52 -6.70 23.61
CA ILE A 217 -0.57 -7.66 23.85
C ILE A 217 -0.11 -8.60 24.96
N ASP A 218 -0.82 -8.59 26.09
CA ASP A 218 -0.61 -9.54 27.16
C ASP A 218 -1.31 -10.88 26.90
N ALA A 219 -1.03 -11.87 27.73
CA ALA A 219 -1.55 -13.22 27.56
C ALA A 219 -3.10 -13.30 27.62
N GLU A 220 -3.73 -12.48 28.47
CA GLU A 220 -5.19 -12.44 28.58
C GLU A 220 -5.81 -11.81 27.32
N THR A 221 -5.27 -10.72 26.85
CA THR A 221 -5.67 -10.06 25.61
C THR A 221 -5.44 -10.98 24.42
N GLN A 222 -4.31 -11.70 24.37
CA GLN A 222 -4.02 -12.67 23.32
C GLN A 222 -5.06 -13.79 23.26
N ALA A 223 -5.45 -14.32 24.41
CA ALA A 223 -6.49 -15.36 24.51
C ALA A 223 -7.85 -14.83 23.99
N LYS A 224 -8.23 -13.59 24.36
CA LYS A 224 -9.44 -12.94 23.85
C LYS A 224 -9.41 -12.74 22.34
N ILE A 225 -8.28 -12.29 21.80
CA ILE A 225 -8.10 -12.12 20.36
C ILE A 225 -8.29 -13.45 19.64
N LYS A 226 -7.62 -14.53 20.10
CA LYS A 226 -7.72 -15.85 19.48
C LYS A 226 -9.16 -16.39 19.53
N ALA A 227 -9.86 -16.23 20.63
CA ALA A 227 -11.27 -16.62 20.75
C ALA A 227 -12.19 -15.80 19.84
N GLY A 228 -11.86 -14.51 19.59
CA GLY A 228 -12.67 -13.58 18.79
C GLY A 228 -12.39 -13.58 17.30
N TYR A 229 -11.45 -14.38 16.78
CA TYR A 229 -11.13 -14.38 15.35
C TYR A 229 -12.34 -14.62 14.41
N PRO A 230 -13.27 -15.55 14.68
CA PRO A 230 -14.39 -15.78 13.79
C PRO A 230 -15.27 -14.53 13.60
N GLU A 231 -15.64 -13.87 14.69
CA GLU A 231 -16.45 -12.65 14.67
C GLU A 231 -15.71 -11.47 14.05
N MET A 232 -14.41 -11.37 14.34
CA MET A 232 -13.54 -10.33 13.81
C MET A 232 -13.45 -10.41 12.28
N PHE A 233 -13.17 -11.58 11.73
CA PHE A 233 -13.09 -11.76 10.28
C PHE A 233 -14.45 -11.66 9.61
N ALA A 234 -15.54 -12.10 10.26
CA ALA A 234 -16.90 -11.85 9.79
C ALA A 234 -17.16 -10.34 9.68
N ARG A 235 -16.84 -9.57 10.72
CA ARG A 235 -16.95 -8.09 10.70
C ARG A 235 -16.11 -7.46 9.60
N CYS A 236 -14.85 -7.87 9.42
CA CYS A 236 -14.01 -7.36 8.33
C CYS A 236 -14.64 -7.60 6.95
N LYS A 237 -15.42 -8.64 6.76
CA LYS A 237 -16.13 -8.89 5.49
C LYS A 237 -17.28 -7.92 5.25
N GLU A 238 -17.88 -7.35 6.29
CA GLU A 238 -19.06 -6.48 6.19
C GLU A 238 -18.69 -4.99 6.13
N THR A 239 -17.50 -4.61 6.62
CA THR A 239 -17.08 -3.21 6.66
C THR A 239 -16.64 -2.68 5.31
N PHE A 240 -16.75 -1.36 5.14
CA PHE A 240 -16.50 -0.67 3.86
C PHE A 240 -15.12 -1.00 3.26
N ALA A 241 -14.07 -1.00 4.06
CA ALA A 241 -12.70 -1.23 3.63
C ALA A 241 -12.00 -2.40 4.35
N CYS A 242 -12.77 -3.38 4.80
CA CYS A 242 -12.30 -4.59 5.50
C CYS A 242 -11.53 -4.31 6.81
N PHE A 243 -11.64 -3.13 7.41
CA PHE A 243 -11.14 -2.81 8.75
C PHE A 243 -12.18 -3.16 9.82
N LEU A 244 -11.80 -3.09 11.08
CA LEU A 244 -12.71 -3.34 12.21
C LEU A 244 -13.68 -2.17 12.49
N HIS A 245 -13.43 -1.02 11.85
CA HIS A 245 -14.18 0.20 12.06
C HIS A 245 -15.33 0.34 11.05
N THR A 246 -16.46 0.88 11.52
CA THR A 246 -17.63 1.18 10.70
C THR A 246 -17.96 2.66 10.87
N PRO A 247 -18.20 3.42 9.79
CA PRO A 247 -18.62 4.82 9.90
C PRO A 247 -19.87 4.98 10.77
N ASP A 248 -19.93 6.06 11.56
CA ASP A 248 -21.15 6.46 12.23
C ASP A 248 -22.22 6.79 11.17
N PRO A 249 -23.44 6.28 11.30
CA PRO A 249 -24.50 6.53 10.31
C PRO A 249 -24.99 7.98 10.26
N ARG A 250 -24.65 8.80 11.27
CA ARG A 250 -25.02 10.21 11.32
C ARG A 250 -24.04 11.06 10.52
N GLY A 251 -24.51 12.20 10.02
CA GLY A 251 -23.66 13.28 9.50
C GLY A 251 -23.14 14.17 10.61
N ALA A 252 -22.04 14.88 10.36
CA ALA A 252 -21.40 15.74 11.36
C ALA A 252 -22.31 16.88 11.87
N PHE A 253 -23.28 17.33 11.07
CA PHE A 253 -24.26 18.37 11.43
C PHE A 253 -25.63 17.83 11.87
N GLU A 254 -25.77 16.51 12.00
CA GLU A 254 -26.99 15.89 12.56
C GLU A 254 -26.91 15.76 14.09
N VAL A 255 -25.83 16.21 14.68
CA VAL A 255 -25.57 16.25 16.13
C VAL A 255 -25.22 17.67 16.58
N SER A 256 -25.30 17.95 17.88
CA SER A 256 -24.87 19.25 18.42
C SER A 256 -23.34 19.42 18.34
N ASP A 257 -22.86 20.66 18.50
CA ASP A 257 -21.42 20.95 18.50
C ASP A 257 -20.71 20.22 19.65
N GLU A 258 -21.34 20.16 20.82
CA GLU A 258 -20.84 19.48 22.01
C GLU A 258 -20.76 17.96 21.80
N GLU A 259 -21.79 17.36 21.20
CA GLU A 259 -21.82 15.93 20.91
C GLU A 259 -20.77 15.57 19.86
N ARG A 260 -20.64 16.41 18.83
CA ARG A 260 -19.61 16.23 17.78
C ARG A 260 -18.20 16.31 18.36
N GLU A 261 -17.91 17.29 19.21
CA GLU A 261 -16.63 17.44 19.87
C GLU A 261 -16.33 16.23 20.77
N ALA A 262 -17.28 15.80 21.59
CA ALA A 262 -17.13 14.62 22.43
C ALA A 262 -16.88 13.34 21.62
N PHE A 263 -17.53 13.20 20.46
CA PHE A 263 -17.31 12.08 19.57
C PHE A 263 -15.91 12.09 18.95
N TYR A 264 -15.42 13.26 18.51
CA TYR A 264 -14.04 13.38 18.02
C TYR A 264 -13.01 13.10 19.10
N GLU A 265 -13.21 13.57 20.33
CA GLU A 265 -12.33 13.25 21.48
C GLU A 265 -12.28 11.74 21.74
N LYS A 266 -13.43 11.07 21.72
CA LYS A 266 -13.51 9.62 21.86
C LYS A 266 -12.69 8.92 20.76
N LEU A 267 -12.93 9.26 19.48
CA LEU A 267 -12.23 8.65 18.36
C LEU A 267 -10.72 8.94 18.38
N TYR A 268 -10.32 10.15 18.80
CA TYR A 268 -8.91 10.53 18.91
C TYR A 268 -8.19 9.75 20.01
N GLY A 269 -8.90 9.32 21.05
CA GLY A 269 -8.40 8.48 22.14
C GLY A 269 -8.44 6.97 21.86
N GLU A 270 -9.10 6.55 20.78
CA GLU A 270 -9.18 5.12 20.39
C GLU A 270 -7.96 4.68 19.57
N ARG A 271 -7.71 3.37 19.56
CA ARG A 271 -6.62 2.76 18.78
C ARG A 271 -6.95 2.71 17.29
N GLY A 272 -5.93 2.91 16.45
CA GLY A 272 -6.00 2.62 15.02
C GLY A 272 -6.83 3.62 14.22
N PHE A 273 -7.50 3.12 13.20
CA PHE A 273 -8.19 3.94 12.21
C PHE A 273 -9.58 4.46 12.61
N GLY A 274 -10.00 4.30 13.87
CA GLY A 274 -11.32 4.74 14.32
C GLY A 274 -11.66 6.18 13.92
N ILE A 275 -10.73 7.11 14.14
CA ILE A 275 -10.91 8.53 13.80
C ILE A 275 -11.08 8.78 12.29
N TRP A 276 -10.63 7.88 11.43
CA TRP A 276 -10.77 8.00 9.98
C TRP A 276 -11.92 7.14 9.44
N GLN A 277 -11.96 5.87 9.78
CA GLN A 277 -12.89 4.87 9.22
C GLN A 277 -14.18 4.72 10.07
N GLY A 278 -14.16 5.15 11.32
CA GLY A 278 -15.29 5.10 12.23
C GLY A 278 -15.96 6.46 12.48
N ASN A 279 -15.57 7.49 11.73
CA ASN A 279 -16.07 8.85 11.88
C ASN A 279 -17.46 9.04 11.22
N PHE A 280 -18.05 10.23 11.31
CA PHE A 280 -19.30 10.55 10.64
C PHE A 280 -19.26 10.23 9.15
N ARG A 281 -20.40 9.75 8.59
CA ARG A 281 -20.49 9.25 7.22
C ARG A 281 -20.11 10.26 6.14
N ASP A 282 -20.19 11.55 6.43
CA ASP A 282 -20.07 12.65 5.48
C ASP A 282 -18.70 13.36 5.48
N ILE A 283 -17.78 13.04 6.40
CA ILE A 283 -16.49 13.75 6.51
C ILE A 283 -15.58 13.64 5.27
N LEU A 284 -15.79 12.66 4.41
CA LEU A 284 -14.97 12.46 3.20
C LEU A 284 -15.67 12.91 1.91
N ILE A 285 -16.92 13.38 2.01
CA ILE A 285 -17.74 13.81 0.86
C ILE A 285 -18.31 15.22 1.01
N ASP A 286 -18.43 15.74 2.23
CA ASP A 286 -18.89 17.11 2.50
C ASP A 286 -17.76 17.96 3.06
N ARG A 287 -17.49 19.12 2.41
CA ARG A 287 -16.38 20.02 2.80
C ARG A 287 -16.60 20.66 4.17
N LYS A 288 -17.85 20.97 4.52
CA LYS A 288 -18.15 21.58 5.82
C LYS A 288 -18.01 20.56 6.95
N ALA A 289 -18.51 19.34 6.73
CA ALA A 289 -18.31 18.24 7.65
C ALA A 289 -16.80 17.94 7.82
N ASN A 290 -16.05 17.89 6.74
CA ASN A 290 -14.60 17.68 6.79
C ASN A 290 -13.86 18.81 7.54
N ALA A 291 -14.30 20.06 7.40
CA ALA A 291 -13.70 21.19 8.10
C ALA A 291 -13.79 21.02 9.62
N THR A 292 -14.89 20.47 10.15
CA THR A 292 -15.06 20.29 11.60
C THR A 292 -14.02 19.35 12.21
N ILE A 293 -13.75 18.22 11.58
CA ILE A 293 -12.70 17.29 12.03
C ILE A 293 -11.30 17.84 11.76
N SER A 294 -11.10 18.55 10.64
CA SER A 294 -9.82 19.21 10.34
C SER A 294 -9.46 20.25 11.40
N ASP A 295 -10.42 21.08 11.81
CA ASP A 295 -10.24 22.08 12.87
C ASP A 295 -9.97 21.42 14.24
N PHE A 296 -10.68 20.33 14.55
CA PHE A 296 -10.42 19.55 15.75
C PHE A 296 -8.98 19.05 15.79
N VAL A 297 -8.49 18.38 14.75
CA VAL A 297 -7.12 17.86 14.71
C VAL A 297 -6.09 18.99 14.69
N ALA A 298 -6.38 20.12 14.02
CA ALA A 298 -5.51 21.30 14.05
C ALA A 298 -5.35 21.84 15.48
N ARG A 299 -6.42 21.89 16.29
CA ARG A 299 -6.34 22.27 17.72
C ARG A 299 -5.45 21.29 18.49
N LYS A 300 -5.56 19.97 18.24
CA LYS A 300 -4.69 18.96 18.88
C LYS A 300 -3.23 19.17 18.52
N ILE A 301 -2.91 19.49 17.27
CA ILE A 301 -1.52 19.79 16.86
C ILE A 301 -0.98 21.02 17.61
N ARG A 302 -1.76 22.11 17.68
CA ARG A 302 -1.37 23.33 18.44
C ARG A 302 -1.16 23.09 19.92
N GLN A 303 -1.89 22.15 20.53
CA GLN A 303 -1.72 21.77 21.92
C GLN A 303 -0.43 20.95 22.17
N ARG A 304 -0.01 20.16 21.18
CA ARG A 304 1.12 19.21 21.29
C ARG A 304 2.45 19.84 20.88
N VAL A 305 2.45 20.86 20.01
CA VAL A 305 3.64 21.54 19.51
C VAL A 305 3.79 22.90 20.20
N LYS A 306 4.85 23.07 21.02
CA LYS A 306 5.07 24.27 21.84
C LYS A 306 5.34 25.54 21.03
N ASN A 307 6.09 25.41 19.93
CA ASN A 307 6.38 26.52 19.03
C ASN A 307 5.20 26.71 18.07
N SER A 308 4.46 27.83 18.22
CA SER A 308 3.27 28.10 17.41
C SER A 308 3.56 28.22 15.92
N ALA A 309 4.70 28.75 15.52
CA ALA A 309 5.08 28.87 14.11
C ALA A 309 5.33 27.48 13.50
N VAL A 310 5.98 26.58 14.24
CA VAL A 310 6.18 25.18 13.83
C VAL A 310 4.84 24.44 13.79
N ALA A 311 3.96 24.62 14.79
CA ALA A 311 2.63 24.04 14.80
C ALA A 311 1.84 24.40 13.53
N GLU A 312 1.85 25.68 13.14
CA GLU A 312 1.15 26.12 11.93
C GLU A 312 1.72 25.54 10.63
N LYS A 313 3.04 25.29 10.57
CA LYS A 313 3.68 24.59 9.44
C LYS A 313 3.35 23.11 9.37
N LEU A 314 3.01 22.48 10.49
CA LEU A 314 2.62 21.07 10.56
C LEU A 314 1.13 20.84 10.26
N ILE A 315 0.31 21.90 10.23
CA ILE A 315 -1.12 21.82 9.92
C ILE A 315 -1.33 21.96 8.41
N PRO A 316 -1.91 20.96 7.72
CA PRO A 316 -2.24 21.06 6.30
C PRO A 316 -3.22 22.20 6.00
N LYS A 317 -2.91 23.03 5.00
CA LYS A 317 -3.76 24.15 4.55
C LYS A 317 -4.42 23.87 3.18
N ASN A 318 -3.92 22.88 2.46
CA ASN A 318 -4.29 22.60 1.07
C ASN A 318 -5.15 21.35 0.89
N HIS A 319 -5.48 20.65 1.97
CA HIS A 319 -6.36 19.48 1.93
C HIS A 319 -6.99 19.21 3.30
N GLY A 320 -8.18 18.63 3.29
CA GLY A 320 -8.92 18.27 4.50
C GLY A 320 -8.43 16.97 5.14
N PHE A 321 -8.83 16.75 6.39
CA PHE A 321 -8.52 15.54 7.15
C PHE A 321 -8.98 14.26 6.41
N GLY A 322 -8.11 13.27 6.33
CA GLY A 322 -8.42 11.96 5.72
C GLY A 322 -8.56 11.95 4.20
N THR A 323 -8.41 13.10 3.51
CA THR A 323 -8.47 13.17 2.03
C THR A 323 -7.18 12.68 1.35
N ARG A 324 -6.09 12.54 2.10
CA ARG A 324 -4.92 11.73 1.80
C ARG A 324 -4.85 10.54 2.76
N ARG A 325 -4.03 9.55 2.43
CA ARG A 325 -3.76 8.45 3.35
C ARG A 325 -3.29 9.02 4.69
N LEU A 326 -4.05 8.77 5.75
CA LEU A 326 -3.76 9.23 7.11
C LEU A 326 -2.68 8.37 7.76
N PRO A 327 -1.48 8.86 8.03
CA PRO A 327 -0.52 8.17 8.89
C PRO A 327 -1.03 8.13 10.33
N LEU A 328 -0.85 6.98 11.00
CA LEU A 328 -1.01 6.91 12.45
C LEU A 328 0.36 7.06 13.10
N GLU A 329 0.43 7.88 14.16
CA GLU A 329 1.70 8.33 14.73
C GLU A 329 1.82 8.00 16.22
N THR A 330 3.06 8.02 16.70
CA THR A 330 3.41 7.86 18.11
C THR A 330 4.38 8.97 18.49
N PHE A 331 3.89 10.04 19.10
CA PHE A 331 4.66 11.24 19.50
C PHE A 331 5.33 11.99 18.33
N TYR A 332 4.82 11.88 17.11
CA TYR A 332 5.38 12.56 15.95
C TYR A 332 5.40 14.09 16.11
N TYR A 333 4.33 14.66 16.64
CA TYR A 333 4.25 16.11 16.83
C TYR A 333 5.14 16.61 17.96
N GLU A 334 5.30 15.83 19.02
CA GLU A 334 6.18 16.14 20.15
C GLU A 334 7.67 16.13 19.79
N VAL A 335 8.04 15.40 18.72
CA VAL A 335 9.43 15.42 18.19
C VAL A 335 9.90 16.85 17.91
N TYR A 336 9.03 17.71 17.40
CA TYR A 336 9.35 19.09 17.07
C TYR A 336 9.47 20.02 18.30
N ASN A 337 9.31 19.49 19.51
CA ASN A 337 9.59 20.17 20.76
C ASN A 337 11.02 19.90 21.28
N GLN A 338 11.79 19.04 20.60
CA GLN A 338 13.18 18.72 20.95
C GLN A 338 14.12 19.77 20.36
N ASP A 339 15.15 20.17 21.11
CA ASP A 339 16.12 21.20 20.70
C ASP A 339 16.98 20.76 19.49
N ASN A 340 17.11 19.45 19.27
CA ASN A 340 17.88 18.88 18.19
C ASN A 340 17.06 18.63 16.90
N VAL A 341 15.83 19.14 16.82
CA VAL A 341 14.95 18.92 15.65
C VAL A 341 14.57 20.24 14.99
N GLU A 342 14.86 20.37 13.70
CA GLU A 342 14.53 21.52 12.86
C GLU A 342 13.53 21.12 11.78
N LEU A 343 12.46 21.91 11.58
CA LEU A 343 11.54 21.77 10.46
C LEU A 343 11.82 22.83 9.41
N VAL A 344 12.11 22.41 8.20
CA VAL A 344 12.33 23.27 7.04
C VAL A 344 11.16 23.11 6.07
N ASP A 345 10.43 24.20 5.84
CA ASP A 345 9.38 24.25 4.81
C ASP A 345 10.01 24.57 3.45
N ILE A 346 10.13 23.57 2.59
CA ILE A 346 10.76 23.74 1.27
C ILE A 346 9.85 24.43 0.25
N MET A 347 8.65 24.86 0.63
CA MET A 347 7.86 25.79 -0.17
C MET A 347 8.27 27.24 0.11
N GLU A 348 8.78 27.54 1.33
CA GLU A 348 9.36 28.84 1.67
C GLU A 348 10.83 28.93 1.26
N THR A 349 11.60 27.86 1.53
CA THR A 349 13.04 27.76 1.24
C THR A 349 13.33 26.50 0.42
N PRO A 350 13.09 26.53 -0.91
CA PRO A 350 13.28 25.40 -1.80
C PRO A 350 14.68 24.79 -1.70
N ILE A 351 14.75 23.45 -1.79
CA ILE A 351 16.02 22.76 -2.00
C ILE A 351 16.49 23.08 -3.43
N GLU A 352 17.67 23.68 -3.55
CA GLU A 352 18.28 24.01 -4.83
C GLU A 352 19.09 22.82 -5.36
N ARG A 353 19.89 22.21 -4.49
CA ARG A 353 20.71 21.04 -4.83
C ARG A 353 21.17 20.25 -3.61
N ILE A 354 21.61 19.04 -3.86
CA ILE A 354 22.44 18.26 -2.93
C ILE A 354 23.91 18.62 -3.21
N THR A 355 24.67 18.83 -2.13
CA THR A 355 26.11 19.09 -2.17
C THR A 355 26.89 17.88 -1.66
N PRO A 356 28.22 17.83 -1.84
CA PRO A 356 29.03 16.77 -1.25
C PRO A 356 28.89 16.63 0.29
N GLU A 357 28.59 17.74 0.97
CA GLU A 357 28.48 17.82 2.44
C GLU A 357 27.03 17.75 2.94
N GLY A 358 26.01 17.97 2.06
CA GLY A 358 24.63 18.01 2.53
C GLY A 358 23.61 18.57 1.54
N ILE A 359 22.81 19.53 1.97
CA ILE A 359 21.69 20.10 1.22
C ILE A 359 21.80 21.61 1.18
N ARG A 360 21.76 22.21 -0.01
CA ARG A 360 21.60 23.65 -0.22
C ARG A 360 20.14 23.97 -0.45
N THR A 361 19.63 24.92 0.33
CA THR A 361 18.35 25.58 0.07
C THR A 361 18.58 26.99 -0.43
N SER A 362 17.52 27.71 -0.83
CA SER A 362 17.59 29.13 -1.19
C SER A 362 18.00 30.05 -0.04
N ASP A 363 17.98 29.57 1.20
CA ASP A 363 18.31 30.32 2.42
C ASP A 363 19.74 30.03 2.90
N LYS A 364 20.11 28.75 3.02
CA LYS A 364 21.43 28.36 3.58
C LYS A 364 21.88 26.97 3.13
N ASP A 365 23.16 26.69 3.38
CA ASP A 365 23.73 25.35 3.25
C ASP A 365 23.54 24.58 4.58
N TYR A 366 23.13 23.32 4.47
CA TYR A 366 23.04 22.37 5.59
C TYR A 366 24.04 21.24 5.40
N GLU A 367 24.74 20.86 6.47
CA GLU A 367 25.66 19.72 6.46
C GLU A 367 25.03 18.50 7.13
N PHE A 368 25.17 17.34 6.51
CA PHE A 368 24.63 16.09 7.00
C PHE A 368 25.62 14.94 6.93
N ASP A 369 25.46 13.97 7.81
CA ASP A 369 26.13 12.67 7.75
C ASP A 369 25.25 11.64 7.03
N ILE A 370 23.91 11.81 7.11
CA ILE A 370 22.92 10.91 6.53
C ILE A 370 21.78 11.71 5.88
N ILE A 371 21.39 11.32 4.66
CA ILE A 371 20.15 11.81 4.00
C ILE A 371 19.18 10.66 3.81
N ILE A 372 17.96 10.81 4.33
CA ILE A 372 16.88 9.82 4.20
C ILE A 372 15.81 10.37 3.24
N TYR A 373 15.59 9.66 2.13
CA TYR A 373 14.54 9.96 1.18
C TYR A 373 13.26 9.21 1.56
N ALA A 374 12.31 9.91 2.19
CA ALA A 374 10.95 9.44 2.48
C ALA A 374 9.97 9.95 1.40
N THR A 375 10.37 9.83 0.14
CA THR A 375 9.77 10.48 -1.02
C THR A 375 8.73 9.61 -1.76
N GLY A 376 8.38 8.47 -1.16
CA GLY A 376 7.24 7.64 -1.57
C GLY A 376 7.50 6.76 -2.78
N PHE A 377 6.40 6.44 -3.46
CA PHE A 377 6.36 5.40 -4.49
C PHE A 377 5.67 5.90 -5.75
N ASP A 378 6.00 5.30 -6.88
CA ASP A 378 5.17 5.26 -8.06
C ASP A 378 4.09 4.20 -7.84
N ALA A 379 2.98 4.65 -7.24
CA ALA A 379 1.95 3.77 -6.71
C ALA A 379 1.07 3.15 -7.80
N ILE A 380 0.52 1.99 -7.51
CA ILE A 380 -0.49 1.22 -8.23
C ILE A 380 0.02 0.73 -9.59
N THR A 381 0.23 1.62 -10.58
CA THR A 381 0.66 1.26 -11.93
C THR A 381 2.17 1.18 -12.10
N GLY A 382 2.95 1.85 -11.22
CA GLY A 382 4.40 1.95 -11.37
C GLY A 382 5.16 0.61 -11.37
N SER A 383 4.64 -0.39 -10.64
CA SER A 383 5.23 -1.73 -10.64
C SER A 383 5.02 -2.44 -11.98
N PHE A 384 3.90 -2.21 -12.63
CA PHE A 384 3.60 -2.75 -13.97
C PHE A 384 4.48 -2.10 -15.04
N ASP A 385 4.81 -0.81 -14.89
CA ASP A 385 5.68 -0.07 -15.82
C ASP A 385 7.15 -0.60 -15.85
N LYS A 386 7.54 -1.39 -14.85
CA LYS A 386 8.89 -1.97 -14.73
C LYS A 386 9.07 -3.31 -15.41
N ILE A 387 7.98 -3.91 -15.91
CA ILE A 387 7.98 -5.18 -16.62
C ILE A 387 7.38 -4.95 -18.01
N ASP A 388 8.06 -5.41 -19.07
CA ASP A 388 7.56 -5.31 -20.44
C ASP A 388 6.50 -6.38 -20.69
N PHE A 389 5.24 -6.09 -20.32
CA PHE A 389 4.09 -6.95 -20.62
C PHE A 389 3.63 -6.72 -22.04
N ARG A 390 3.62 -7.79 -22.85
CA ARG A 390 3.11 -7.78 -24.23
C ARG A 390 2.03 -8.82 -24.41
N GLY A 391 0.84 -8.36 -24.76
CA GLY A 391 -0.35 -9.18 -25.03
C GLY A 391 -0.51 -9.52 -26.51
N VAL A 392 -1.75 -9.72 -26.92
CA VAL A 392 -2.18 -10.05 -28.28
C VAL A 392 -1.67 -9.00 -29.28
N GLY A 393 -1.15 -9.45 -30.42
CA GLY A 393 -0.59 -8.55 -31.45
C GLY A 393 0.62 -7.73 -30.96
N GLY A 394 1.24 -8.08 -29.84
CA GLY A 394 2.35 -7.34 -29.24
C GLY A 394 1.94 -6.08 -28.50
N ALA A 395 0.66 -5.89 -28.18
CA ALA A 395 0.12 -4.77 -27.42
C ALA A 395 0.88 -4.61 -26.10
N ARG A 396 1.39 -3.41 -25.80
CA ARG A 396 2.14 -3.14 -24.57
C ARG A 396 1.23 -2.57 -23.48
N LEU A 397 1.24 -3.18 -22.31
CA LEU A 397 0.41 -2.75 -21.17
C LEU A 397 0.68 -1.29 -20.77
N LYS A 398 1.95 -0.88 -20.74
CA LYS A 398 2.36 0.48 -20.44
C LYS A 398 1.77 1.51 -21.40
N ASP A 399 1.70 1.19 -22.69
CA ASP A 399 1.13 2.09 -23.70
C ASP A 399 -0.39 2.17 -23.56
N LYS A 400 -1.03 1.04 -23.29
CA LYS A 400 -2.47 0.95 -23.06
C LYS A 400 -2.92 1.76 -21.83
N TRP A 401 -2.09 1.79 -20.78
CA TRP A 401 -2.39 2.49 -19.53
C TRP A 401 -1.81 3.92 -19.44
N ARG A 402 -1.36 4.48 -20.56
CA ARG A 402 -0.75 5.84 -20.57
C ARG A 402 -1.68 6.93 -20.03
N GLN A 403 -2.99 6.81 -20.26
CA GLN A 403 -4.01 7.75 -19.77
C GLN A 403 -4.70 7.29 -18.48
N GLY A 404 -4.20 6.24 -17.86
CA GLY A 404 -4.76 5.59 -16.68
C GLY A 404 -5.07 4.13 -16.95
N PRO A 405 -5.23 3.33 -15.89
CA PRO A 405 -5.54 1.93 -16.04
C PRO A 405 -6.97 1.72 -16.54
N GLU A 406 -7.14 0.72 -17.40
CA GLU A 406 -8.41 0.17 -17.82
C GLU A 406 -8.39 -1.33 -17.54
N THR A 407 -9.31 -1.80 -16.71
CA THR A 407 -9.31 -3.17 -16.21
C THR A 407 -10.72 -3.75 -16.18
N TYR A 408 -10.80 -5.06 -16.12
CA TYR A 408 -12.02 -5.78 -15.75
C TYR A 408 -11.88 -6.31 -14.32
N LEU A 409 -12.73 -5.85 -13.41
CA LEU A 409 -12.71 -6.14 -11.96
C LEU A 409 -11.37 -5.84 -11.26
N GLY A 410 -10.47 -5.07 -11.90
CA GLY A 410 -9.10 -4.89 -11.40
C GLY A 410 -8.23 -6.15 -11.49
N ILE A 411 -8.73 -7.21 -12.09
CA ILE A 411 -8.08 -8.54 -12.17
C ILE A 411 -7.57 -8.83 -13.58
N MET A 412 -8.25 -8.37 -14.62
CA MET A 412 -7.90 -8.68 -16.01
C MET A 412 -7.83 -7.42 -16.88
N VAL A 413 -7.12 -7.54 -17.99
CA VAL A 413 -6.99 -6.49 -19.01
C VAL A 413 -7.32 -7.09 -20.38
N HIS A 414 -8.05 -6.35 -21.21
CA HIS A 414 -8.31 -6.75 -22.59
C HIS A 414 -7.01 -6.82 -23.41
N GLU A 415 -6.87 -7.82 -24.29
CA GLU A 415 -5.66 -8.16 -25.06
C GLU A 415 -4.53 -8.80 -24.24
N PHE A 416 -4.78 -9.13 -22.97
CA PHE A 416 -3.83 -9.86 -22.13
C PHE A 416 -4.45 -11.15 -21.58
N PRO A 417 -4.72 -12.14 -22.47
CA PRO A 417 -5.36 -13.38 -22.07
C PRO A 417 -4.57 -14.12 -21.01
N ASN A 418 -5.24 -14.76 -20.06
CA ASN A 418 -4.64 -15.56 -18.99
C ASN A 418 -3.69 -14.78 -18.05
N MET A 419 -3.62 -13.44 -18.14
CA MET A 419 -2.93 -12.59 -17.17
C MET A 419 -3.93 -12.15 -16.10
N LEU A 420 -3.63 -12.50 -14.85
CA LEU A 420 -4.47 -12.25 -13.68
C LEU A 420 -3.71 -11.40 -12.67
N MET A 421 -4.29 -10.29 -12.25
CA MET A 421 -3.65 -9.33 -11.35
C MET A 421 -4.18 -9.51 -9.93
N LEU A 422 -3.28 -9.66 -8.97
CA LEU A 422 -3.60 -9.56 -7.55
C LEU A 422 -3.34 -8.13 -7.08
N MET A 423 -4.31 -7.52 -6.43
CA MET A 423 -4.23 -6.13 -5.97
C MET A 423 -3.91 -5.15 -7.11
N GLY A 424 -4.43 -5.42 -8.29
CA GLY A 424 -4.28 -4.56 -9.47
C GLY A 424 -5.04 -3.24 -9.34
N PRO A 425 -4.86 -2.32 -10.30
CA PRO A 425 -5.67 -1.11 -10.37
C PRO A 425 -7.16 -1.46 -10.41
N HIS A 426 -8.01 -0.64 -9.79
CA HIS A 426 -9.46 -0.81 -9.71
C HIS A 426 -9.95 -1.99 -8.86
N THR A 427 -9.09 -2.60 -8.04
CA THR A 427 -9.53 -3.52 -6.98
C THR A 427 -9.86 -2.78 -5.69
N ALA A 428 -10.70 -3.38 -4.85
CA ALA A 428 -10.97 -2.85 -3.51
C ALA A 428 -9.71 -3.01 -2.62
N LEU A 429 -9.08 -1.88 -2.30
CA LEU A 429 -7.90 -1.78 -1.45
C LEU A 429 -8.32 -1.25 -0.08
N GLY A 430 -8.40 -2.11 0.91
CA GLY A 430 -8.67 -1.73 2.29
C GLY A 430 -7.64 -2.31 3.24
N ASN A 431 -8.08 -3.09 4.22
CA ASN A 431 -7.20 -3.97 4.97
C ASN A 431 -6.60 -5.00 4.00
N ILE A 432 -5.35 -4.76 3.63
CA ILE A 432 -4.69 -5.42 2.50
C ILE A 432 -4.77 -6.95 2.55
N PRO A 433 -4.48 -7.63 3.68
CA PRO A 433 -4.58 -9.08 3.73
C PRO A 433 -5.99 -9.61 3.48
N ARG A 434 -7.02 -8.89 3.95
CA ARG A 434 -8.43 -9.28 3.71
C ARG A 434 -8.79 -9.18 2.23
N SER A 435 -8.32 -8.11 1.57
CA SER A 435 -8.49 -7.94 0.13
C SER A 435 -7.69 -8.96 -0.69
N ILE A 436 -6.47 -9.30 -0.24
CA ILE A 436 -5.63 -10.32 -0.86
C ILE A 436 -6.32 -11.69 -0.83
N GLU A 437 -6.79 -12.14 0.33
CA GLU A 437 -7.42 -13.46 0.44
C GLU A 437 -8.61 -13.60 -0.50
N TYR A 438 -9.47 -12.59 -0.56
CA TYR A 438 -10.59 -12.60 -1.48
C TYR A 438 -10.15 -12.66 -2.95
N SER A 439 -9.20 -11.79 -3.36
CA SER A 439 -8.70 -11.76 -4.74
C SER A 439 -8.04 -13.07 -5.16
N VAL A 440 -7.26 -13.67 -4.27
CA VAL A 440 -6.58 -14.96 -4.49
C VAL A 440 -7.59 -16.09 -4.62
N ASP A 441 -8.60 -16.14 -3.75
CA ASP A 441 -9.64 -17.17 -3.81
C ASP A 441 -10.45 -17.08 -5.11
N TRP A 442 -10.80 -15.87 -5.54
CA TRP A 442 -11.51 -15.64 -6.80
C TRP A 442 -10.65 -16.04 -8.02
N VAL A 443 -9.38 -15.62 -8.07
CA VAL A 443 -8.44 -15.99 -9.14
C VAL A 443 -8.22 -17.49 -9.18
N THR A 444 -8.06 -18.13 -8.03
CA THR A 444 -7.93 -19.59 -7.94
C THR A 444 -9.18 -20.31 -8.46
N GLY A 445 -10.37 -19.79 -8.12
CA GLY A 445 -11.65 -20.30 -8.63
C GLY A 445 -11.76 -20.21 -10.15
N LEU A 446 -11.36 -19.07 -10.74
CA LEU A 446 -11.37 -18.89 -12.20
C LEU A 446 -10.38 -19.84 -12.90
N ILE A 447 -9.16 -20.01 -12.37
CA ILE A 447 -8.16 -20.94 -12.92
C ILE A 447 -8.69 -22.39 -12.85
N LYS A 448 -9.25 -22.79 -11.72
CA LYS A 448 -9.86 -24.12 -11.55
C LYS A 448 -10.98 -24.36 -12.55
N PHE A 449 -11.90 -23.39 -12.69
CA PHE A 449 -12.98 -23.43 -13.68
C PHE A 449 -12.45 -23.64 -15.11
N ALA A 450 -11.38 -22.91 -15.48
CA ALA A 450 -10.78 -23.05 -16.81
C ALA A 450 -10.13 -24.43 -17.01
N MET A 451 -9.41 -24.94 -16.02
CA MET A 451 -8.73 -26.23 -16.10
C MET A 451 -9.72 -27.39 -16.20
N GLU A 452 -10.79 -27.39 -15.39
CA GLU A 452 -11.86 -28.40 -15.44
C GLU A 452 -12.57 -28.45 -16.81
N ARG A 453 -12.71 -27.30 -17.45
CA ARG A 453 -13.35 -27.18 -18.78
C ARG A 453 -12.38 -27.23 -19.95
N LYS A 454 -11.09 -27.45 -19.66
CA LYS A 454 -10.01 -27.48 -20.65
C LYS A 454 -9.91 -26.20 -21.49
N LEU A 455 -10.32 -25.07 -20.91
CA LEU A 455 -10.19 -23.76 -21.54
C LEU A 455 -8.72 -23.36 -21.59
N THR A 456 -8.30 -22.83 -22.72
CA THR A 456 -6.90 -22.41 -22.95
C THR A 456 -6.76 -20.89 -23.01
N ARG A 457 -7.88 -20.16 -23.09
CA ARG A 457 -7.91 -18.69 -23.15
C ARG A 457 -9.02 -18.15 -22.26
N LEU A 458 -8.64 -17.27 -21.36
CA LEU A 458 -9.51 -16.42 -20.54
C LEU A 458 -9.15 -14.98 -20.86
N GLU A 459 -10.10 -14.20 -21.34
CA GLU A 459 -9.83 -12.81 -21.72
C GLU A 459 -10.99 -11.90 -21.35
N ALA A 460 -10.70 -10.74 -20.78
CA ALA A 460 -11.69 -9.71 -20.55
C ALA A 460 -12.17 -9.12 -21.87
N THR A 461 -13.50 -8.96 -22.03
CA THR A 461 -14.07 -8.30 -23.20
C THR A 461 -13.83 -6.78 -23.17
N PRO A 462 -13.74 -6.09 -24.32
CA PRO A 462 -13.66 -4.63 -24.35
C PRO A 462 -14.82 -3.96 -23.61
N GLU A 463 -16.03 -4.51 -23.77
CA GLU A 463 -17.27 -4.04 -23.15
C GLU A 463 -17.21 -4.18 -21.62
N GLY A 464 -16.73 -5.33 -21.11
CA GLY A 464 -16.55 -5.59 -19.68
C GLY A 464 -15.52 -4.64 -19.05
N VAL A 465 -14.37 -4.44 -19.72
CA VAL A 465 -13.33 -3.50 -19.29
C VAL A 465 -13.87 -2.07 -19.25
N LYS A 466 -14.58 -1.64 -20.31
CA LYS A 466 -15.17 -0.30 -20.36
C LYS A 466 -16.20 -0.09 -19.26
N SER A 467 -17.14 -1.02 -19.12
CA SER A 467 -18.21 -0.95 -18.11
C SER A 467 -17.63 -0.87 -16.69
N TRP A 468 -16.65 -1.72 -16.37
CA TRP A 468 -16.00 -1.69 -15.06
C TRP A 468 -15.20 -0.42 -14.82
N THR A 469 -14.44 0.03 -15.80
CA THR A 469 -13.64 1.27 -15.69
C THR A 469 -14.54 2.50 -15.49
N ASP A 470 -15.65 2.60 -16.22
CA ASP A 470 -16.63 3.68 -16.08
C ASP A 470 -17.31 3.64 -14.69
N HIS A 471 -17.68 2.44 -14.23
CA HIS A 471 -18.21 2.25 -12.86
C HIS A 471 -17.22 2.75 -11.79
N VAL A 472 -15.94 2.38 -11.91
CA VAL A 472 -14.91 2.82 -10.94
C VAL A 472 -14.70 4.33 -10.98
N LYS A 473 -14.76 4.95 -12.15
CA LYS A 473 -14.71 6.41 -12.29
C LYS A 473 -15.90 7.08 -11.59
N ALA A 474 -17.11 6.58 -11.82
CA ALA A 474 -18.33 7.11 -11.20
C ALA A 474 -18.31 7.02 -9.66
N LEU A 475 -17.77 5.93 -9.09
CA LEU A 475 -17.60 5.78 -7.65
C LEU A 475 -16.64 6.81 -7.02
N GLY A 476 -15.80 7.42 -7.81
CA GLY A 476 -14.89 8.48 -7.37
C GLY A 476 -15.50 9.88 -7.37
N GLU A 477 -16.67 10.07 -7.97
CA GLU A 477 -17.33 11.38 -8.05
C GLU A 477 -17.78 11.86 -6.67
N GLY A 478 -17.53 13.14 -6.40
CA GLY A 478 -17.91 13.76 -5.12
C GLY A 478 -16.99 13.44 -3.93
N LEU A 479 -15.99 12.56 -4.08
CA LEU A 479 -15.03 12.31 -3.02
C LEU A 479 -14.00 13.43 -2.91
N LEU A 480 -13.87 14.04 -1.73
CA LEU A 480 -12.89 15.09 -1.47
C LEU A 480 -11.45 14.64 -1.72
N SER A 481 -11.16 13.35 -1.54
CA SER A 481 -9.84 12.77 -1.82
C SER A 481 -9.46 12.83 -3.31
N ASN A 482 -10.42 12.89 -4.24
CA ASN A 482 -10.15 12.97 -5.68
C ASN A 482 -9.85 14.40 -6.14
N GLU A 483 -10.10 15.38 -5.29
CA GLU A 483 -9.74 16.78 -5.54
C GLU A 483 -8.32 17.12 -5.09
N VAL A 484 -7.65 16.20 -4.39
CA VAL A 484 -6.34 16.39 -3.78
C VAL A 484 -5.25 15.69 -4.60
N ASN A 485 -4.17 16.39 -4.89
CA ASN A 485 -3.01 15.81 -5.55
C ASN A 485 -2.27 14.85 -4.60
N SER A 486 -2.34 13.56 -4.89
CA SER A 486 -1.67 12.51 -4.12
C SER A 486 -1.44 11.28 -5.00
N TRP A 487 -0.71 10.30 -4.47
CA TRP A 487 -0.56 9.00 -5.14
C TRP A 487 -1.93 8.30 -5.36
N MET A 488 -2.92 8.58 -4.52
CA MET A 488 -4.28 8.05 -4.65
C MET A 488 -5.00 8.55 -5.90
N THR A 489 -4.60 9.70 -6.42
CA THR A 489 -5.09 10.29 -7.66
C THR A 489 -4.06 10.19 -8.80
N GLY A 490 -3.05 9.34 -8.66
CA GLY A 490 -2.02 9.10 -9.67
C GLY A 490 -1.00 10.23 -9.84
N ILE A 491 -1.07 11.28 -9.02
CA ILE A 491 -0.13 12.40 -9.10
C ILE A 491 1.17 12.06 -8.39
N ASN A 492 2.28 12.13 -9.13
CA ASN A 492 3.62 12.00 -8.58
C ASN A 492 4.59 12.93 -9.28
N SER A 493 4.99 14.02 -8.59
CA SER A 493 5.93 15.00 -9.13
C SER A 493 7.34 14.44 -9.38
N ASN A 494 7.69 13.32 -8.79
CA ASN A 494 8.99 12.66 -8.97
C ASN A 494 9.04 11.76 -10.21
N VAL A 495 7.88 11.49 -10.84
CA VAL A 495 7.76 10.59 -12.01
C VAL A 495 7.28 11.39 -13.22
N GLU A 496 8.00 11.25 -14.33
CA GLU A 496 7.60 11.87 -15.60
C GLU A 496 6.30 11.25 -16.14
N GLY A 497 5.42 12.10 -16.67
CA GLY A 497 4.11 11.66 -17.19
C GLY A 497 3.03 11.45 -16.12
N LYS A 498 3.35 11.61 -14.81
CA LYS A 498 2.37 11.46 -13.71
C LYS A 498 1.98 12.79 -13.06
N GLN A 499 1.70 13.79 -13.88
CA GLN A 499 1.26 15.14 -13.48
C GLN A 499 -0.25 15.34 -13.67
N THR A 500 -0.94 14.39 -14.32
CA THR A 500 -2.39 14.43 -14.54
C THR A 500 -3.08 13.45 -13.59
N ARG A 501 -4.23 13.85 -13.05
CA ARG A 501 -5.03 12.96 -12.19
C ARG A 501 -5.63 11.83 -13.01
N ILE A 502 -5.53 10.62 -12.46
CA ILE A 502 -6.15 9.41 -13.00
C ILE A 502 -6.94 8.71 -11.89
N VAL A 503 -7.94 7.95 -12.28
CA VAL A 503 -8.64 7.03 -11.37
C VAL A 503 -7.93 5.68 -11.45
N ALA A 504 -7.15 5.35 -10.43
CA ALA A 504 -6.39 4.09 -10.39
C ALA A 504 -6.85 3.16 -9.26
N ARG A 505 -7.73 3.62 -8.37
CA ARG A 505 -8.27 2.83 -7.26
C ARG A 505 -9.78 2.70 -7.35
N TYR A 506 -10.30 1.59 -6.87
CA TYR A 506 -11.71 1.41 -6.59
C TYR A 506 -12.08 2.19 -5.31
N SER A 507 -13.11 3.03 -5.38
CA SER A 507 -13.56 3.89 -4.27
C SER A 507 -14.89 3.45 -3.65
N GLY A 508 -15.46 2.34 -4.09
CA GLY A 508 -16.64 1.73 -3.50
C GLY A 508 -16.32 0.84 -2.29
N SER A 509 -17.35 0.26 -1.69
CA SER A 509 -17.19 -0.65 -0.56
C SER A 509 -16.64 -2.02 -0.99
N ALA A 510 -15.84 -2.65 -0.13
CA ALA A 510 -15.35 -4.00 -0.37
C ALA A 510 -16.48 -5.05 -0.44
N PRO A 511 -17.57 -4.98 0.34
CA PRO A 511 -18.74 -5.84 0.14
C PRO A 511 -19.37 -5.73 -1.25
N ALA A 512 -19.54 -4.50 -1.78
CA ALA A 512 -20.11 -4.30 -3.12
C ALA A 512 -19.17 -4.85 -4.23
N TYR A 513 -17.87 -4.64 -4.07
CA TYR A 513 -16.86 -5.22 -4.97
C TYR A 513 -16.93 -6.74 -4.99
N ARG A 514 -16.96 -7.39 -3.83
CA ARG A 514 -17.08 -8.85 -3.71
C ARG A 514 -18.37 -9.36 -4.31
N ALA A 515 -19.50 -8.73 -3.99
CA ALA A 515 -20.80 -9.13 -4.55
C ALA A 515 -20.79 -9.12 -6.09
N ARG A 516 -20.16 -8.11 -6.70
CA ARG A 516 -20.01 -8.05 -8.17
C ARG A 516 -19.12 -9.17 -8.71
N CYS A 517 -17.99 -9.43 -8.07
CA CYS A 517 -17.10 -10.52 -8.47
C CYS A 517 -17.76 -11.90 -8.29
N ASP A 518 -18.49 -12.10 -7.19
CA ASP A 518 -19.21 -13.35 -6.90
C ASP A 518 -20.35 -13.57 -7.92
N GLU A 519 -21.05 -12.52 -8.34
CA GLU A 519 -22.06 -12.58 -9.41
C GLU A 519 -21.47 -13.09 -10.72
N VAL A 520 -20.30 -12.56 -11.13
CA VAL A 520 -19.59 -12.99 -12.33
C VAL A 520 -19.21 -14.47 -12.24
N ALA A 521 -18.67 -14.89 -11.11
CA ALA A 521 -18.31 -16.29 -10.89
C ALA A 521 -19.53 -17.22 -10.91
N ALA A 522 -20.64 -16.83 -10.26
CA ALA A 522 -21.88 -17.61 -10.21
C ALA A 522 -22.52 -17.79 -11.61
N LYS A 523 -22.34 -16.82 -12.51
CA LYS A 523 -22.78 -16.90 -13.92
C LYS A 523 -21.80 -17.67 -14.81
N GLY A 524 -20.78 -18.32 -14.25
CA GLY A 524 -19.80 -19.09 -15.01
C GLY A 524 -18.86 -18.23 -15.84
N TYR A 525 -18.58 -17.00 -15.38
CA TYR A 525 -17.68 -16.04 -16.03
C TYR A 525 -18.09 -15.69 -17.47
N ASP A 526 -19.41 -15.59 -17.72
CA ASP A 526 -20.00 -15.36 -19.05
C ASP A 526 -19.65 -13.99 -19.68
N GLU A 527 -19.16 -13.06 -18.88
CA GLU A 527 -18.63 -11.76 -19.34
C GLU A 527 -17.19 -11.84 -19.89
N LEU A 528 -16.55 -13.01 -19.82
CA LEU A 528 -15.22 -13.25 -20.37
C LEU A 528 -15.32 -13.97 -21.74
N ARG A 529 -14.33 -13.74 -22.60
CA ARG A 529 -14.07 -14.60 -23.74
C ARG A 529 -13.40 -15.87 -23.24
N LEU A 530 -14.11 -16.98 -23.34
CA LEU A 530 -13.65 -18.31 -22.94
C LEU A 530 -13.35 -19.14 -24.19
N GLY A 531 -12.14 -19.80 -24.28
CA GLY A 531 -11.77 -20.57 -25.45
C GLY A 531 -10.68 -21.62 -25.27
#